data_90bfbf7460d8bf68fb177dd1197805b9
#
_entry.id   90bfbf7460d8bf68fb177dd1197805b9
#
_cell.length_a   1.000
_cell.length_b   1.000
_cell.length_c   1.000
_cell.angle_alpha   90.00
_cell.angle_beta   90.00
_cell.angle_gamma   90.00
#
_symmetry.space_group_name_H-M   'P 1'
#
loop_
_entity.id
_entity.type
_entity.pdbx_description
1 polymer ?
#
loop_
_entity_poly.entity_id
_entity_poly.type
_entity_poly.pdbx_seq_one_letter_code
_entity_poly.pdbx_strand_id
1 'polypeptide(L)'
;AGFYGSAAWAAGRRKEQRILVLGDSLSAEYGLARGTGWVALLETRLQREKIAATVVNASVSGDTTPGGRSRLQVLLHKHQPTLVGIELGGNDALRGLPLANTRDNLAWMVEQSQATGARVLLVGMQMPPNYGADYARRFAALFEAVAKERKIPLVPFLLQGIADGPDPAALFQPDGIHPRAEAHPRMLDNV
;
A
#
# COMPACT_ATOMS: atom_id res chain seq x y z
N ALA A 1 -6.07 59.25 15.45
CA ALA A 1 -5.39 58.08 15.97
C ALA A 1 -6.09 56.84 15.43
N GLY A 2 -5.53 56.22 14.39
CA GLY A 2 -6.08 55.04 13.73
C GLY A 2 -5.29 53.81 14.20
N PHE A 3 -5.96 52.87 14.80
CA PHE A 3 -5.40 51.52 15.13
C PHE A 3 -5.56 50.62 13.91
N TYR A 4 -4.47 50.36 13.21
CA TYR A 4 -4.38 49.28 12.26
C TYR A 4 -4.12 47.98 13.03
N GLY A 5 -5.16 47.19 13.26
CA GLY A 5 -5.06 45.85 13.77
C GLY A 5 -4.55 44.93 12.66
N SER A 6 -3.30 44.48 12.77
CA SER A 6 -2.73 43.45 11.92
C SER A 6 -3.42 42.12 12.24
N ALA A 7 -4.35 41.68 11.39
CA ALA A 7 -4.87 40.33 11.42
C ALA A 7 -3.76 39.40 10.92
N ALA A 8 -3.00 38.84 11.85
CA ALA A 8 -2.09 37.74 11.59
C ALA A 8 -2.93 36.52 11.16
N TRP A 9 -2.96 36.26 9.88
CA TRP A 9 -3.48 35.02 9.33
C TRP A 9 -2.63 33.87 9.93
N ALA A 10 -3.17 33.19 10.92
CA ALA A 10 -2.64 31.92 11.39
C ALA A 10 -2.80 30.92 10.23
N ALA A 11 -1.77 30.79 9.41
CA ALA A 11 -1.65 29.68 8.48
C ALA A 11 -1.71 28.41 9.33
N GLY A 12 -2.87 27.75 9.36
CA GLY A 12 -3.09 26.53 10.10
C GLY A 12 -2.02 25.53 9.70
N ARG A 13 -1.11 25.18 10.61
CA ARG A 13 -0.12 24.13 10.40
C ARG A 13 -0.90 22.89 9.96
N ARG A 14 -0.73 22.48 8.71
CA ARG A 14 -1.26 21.21 8.23
C ARG A 14 -0.74 20.15 9.20
N LYS A 15 -1.65 19.44 9.87
CA LYS A 15 -1.31 18.39 10.83
C LYS A 15 -0.42 17.38 10.12
N GLU A 16 0.74 17.08 10.71
CA GLU A 16 1.67 16.10 10.17
C GLU A 16 0.97 14.78 9.89
N GLN A 17 1.17 14.23 8.70
CA GLN A 17 0.61 12.94 8.33
C GLN A 17 1.56 11.83 8.81
N ARG A 18 0.99 10.78 9.41
CA ARG A 18 1.71 9.56 9.76
C ARG A 18 1.17 8.44 8.88
N ILE A 19 2.02 7.98 7.95
CA ILE A 19 1.67 6.97 6.96
C ILE A 19 2.26 5.65 7.41
N LEU A 20 1.42 4.64 7.59
CA LEU A 20 1.83 3.27 7.85
C LEU A 20 1.59 2.45 6.58
N VAL A 21 2.62 1.78 6.07
CA VAL A 21 2.49 0.82 4.98
C VAL A 21 2.60 -0.59 5.55
N LEU A 22 1.54 -1.36 5.40
CA LEU A 22 1.44 -2.77 5.78
C LEU A 22 1.39 -3.60 4.51
N GLY A 23 2.52 -4.18 4.13
CA GLY A 23 2.68 -4.91 2.88
C GLY A 23 3.55 -6.15 3.00
N ASP A 24 3.82 -6.73 1.86
CA ASP A 24 4.68 -7.90 1.72
C ASP A 24 6.04 -7.58 1.06
N SER A 25 6.61 -8.52 0.32
CA SER A 25 7.91 -8.35 -0.35
C SER A 25 7.94 -7.23 -1.39
N LEU A 26 6.81 -6.90 -2.01
CA LEU A 26 6.72 -5.83 -3.00
C LEU A 26 6.91 -4.45 -2.37
N SER A 27 6.63 -4.32 -1.09
CA SER A 27 6.80 -3.08 -0.32
C SER A 27 8.01 -3.12 0.63
N ALA A 28 8.56 -4.32 0.93
CA ALA A 28 9.66 -4.53 1.89
C ALA A 28 11.06 -4.46 1.27
N GLU A 29 11.21 -3.98 0.03
CA GLU A 29 12.50 -3.89 -0.69
C GLU A 29 13.19 -5.25 -0.90
N TYR A 30 12.43 -6.35 -1.09
CA TYR A 30 13.00 -7.66 -1.30
C TYR A 30 13.94 -7.68 -2.52
N GLY A 31 15.19 -8.11 -2.31
CA GLY A 31 16.20 -8.19 -3.37
C GLY A 31 16.72 -6.84 -3.87
N LEU A 32 16.40 -5.73 -3.21
CA LEU A 32 16.80 -4.39 -3.58
C LEU A 32 17.84 -3.80 -2.63
N ALA A 33 18.58 -2.83 -3.13
CA ALA A 33 19.34 -1.94 -2.27
C ALA A 33 18.38 -1.10 -1.42
N ARG A 34 18.71 -0.88 -0.15
CA ARG A 34 17.91 -0.09 0.76
C ARG A 34 17.68 1.33 0.22
N GLY A 35 16.45 1.80 0.30
CA GLY A 35 16.06 3.13 -0.16
C GLY A 35 15.65 3.22 -1.62
N THR A 36 15.60 2.09 -2.34
CA THR A 36 15.22 2.06 -3.77
C THR A 36 13.80 1.52 -4.00
N GLY A 37 13.13 1.03 -2.96
CA GLY A 37 11.75 0.56 -3.04
C GLY A 37 10.74 1.72 -3.09
N TRP A 38 9.55 1.46 -3.60
CA TRP A 38 8.52 2.48 -3.80
C TRP A 38 8.11 3.21 -2.52
N VAL A 39 8.15 2.53 -1.36
CA VAL A 39 7.82 3.18 -0.06
C VAL A 39 8.88 4.19 0.35
N ALA A 40 10.16 3.88 0.14
CA ALA A 40 11.26 4.83 0.37
C ALA A 40 11.23 6.00 -0.62
N LEU A 41 10.86 5.72 -1.88
CA LEU A 41 10.65 6.75 -2.90
C LEU A 41 9.46 7.65 -2.56
N LEU A 42 8.39 7.10 -1.94
CA LEU A 42 7.27 7.91 -1.42
C LEU A 42 7.75 8.91 -0.38
N GLU A 43 8.53 8.46 0.60
CA GLU A 43 9.09 9.36 1.63
C GLU A 43 9.92 10.47 1.00
N THR A 44 10.78 10.15 0.05
CA THR A 44 11.58 11.11 -0.70
C THR A 44 10.70 12.10 -1.48
N ARG A 45 9.63 11.64 -2.11
CA ARG A 45 8.67 12.49 -2.84
C ARG A 45 7.97 13.46 -1.90
N LEU A 46 7.48 12.99 -0.76
CA LEU A 46 6.81 13.83 0.25
C LEU A 46 7.74 14.94 0.76
N GLN A 47 9.01 14.62 1.02
CA GLN A 47 10.01 15.59 1.44
C GLN A 47 10.28 16.64 0.35
N ARG A 48 10.47 16.20 -0.90
CA ARG A 48 10.69 17.09 -2.05
C ARG A 48 9.52 18.04 -2.26
N GLU A 49 8.29 17.57 -2.07
CA GLU A 49 7.07 18.34 -2.23
C GLU A 49 6.69 19.12 -0.97
N LYS A 50 7.55 19.09 0.06
CA LYS A 50 7.36 19.79 1.34
C LYS A 50 6.03 19.44 2.03
N ILE A 51 5.60 18.20 1.88
CA ILE A 51 4.45 17.63 2.59
C ILE A 51 4.94 17.13 3.95
N ALA A 52 4.39 17.70 5.02
CA ALA A 52 4.72 17.26 6.38
C ALA A 52 4.14 15.85 6.64
N ALA A 53 4.96 14.84 6.47
CA ALA A 53 4.58 13.46 6.67
C ALA A 53 5.78 12.62 7.14
N THR A 54 5.49 11.62 7.95
CA THR A 54 6.40 10.51 8.28
C THR A 54 5.87 9.22 7.67
N VAL A 55 6.76 8.36 7.17
CA VAL A 55 6.40 7.08 6.56
C VAL A 55 7.01 5.95 7.39
N VAL A 56 6.18 5.03 7.85
CA VAL A 56 6.60 3.79 8.53
C VAL A 56 6.32 2.63 7.59
N ASN A 57 7.37 2.02 7.07
CA ASN A 57 7.24 0.80 6.31
C ASN A 57 7.28 -0.41 7.26
N ALA A 58 6.11 -0.99 7.51
CA ALA A 58 5.94 -2.19 8.33
C ALA A 58 5.73 -3.44 7.47
N SER A 59 6.17 -3.43 6.22
CA SER A 59 6.04 -4.55 5.30
C SER A 59 7.02 -5.67 5.64
N VAL A 60 6.58 -6.92 5.44
CA VAL A 60 7.38 -8.12 5.73
C VAL A 60 7.33 -9.05 4.52
N SER A 61 8.50 -9.39 3.98
CA SER A 61 8.59 -10.31 2.83
C SER A 61 7.92 -11.64 3.12
N GLY A 62 7.08 -12.10 2.18
CA GLY A 62 6.34 -13.35 2.31
C GLY A 62 5.08 -13.26 3.19
N ASP A 63 4.74 -12.09 3.70
CA ASP A 63 3.56 -11.91 4.56
C ASP A 63 2.26 -12.20 3.81
N THR A 64 1.29 -12.69 4.55
CA THR A 64 -0.06 -13.00 4.08
C THR A 64 -1.08 -12.11 4.78
N THR A 65 -2.34 -12.15 4.34
CA THR A 65 -3.40 -11.40 5.04
C THR A 65 -3.62 -11.88 6.48
N PRO A 66 -3.53 -13.18 6.85
CA PRO A 66 -3.50 -13.59 8.26
C PRO A 66 -2.32 -13.01 9.04
N GLY A 67 -1.12 -12.96 8.45
CA GLY A 67 0.08 -12.39 9.07
C GLY A 67 -0.09 -10.89 9.33
N GLY A 68 -0.52 -10.12 8.33
CA GLY A 68 -0.83 -8.71 8.47
C GLY A 68 -1.87 -8.44 9.55
N ARG A 69 -2.96 -9.24 9.55
CA ARG A 69 -4.02 -9.16 10.56
C ARG A 69 -3.48 -9.34 11.98
N SER A 70 -2.58 -10.30 12.19
CA SER A 70 -2.05 -10.62 13.53
C SER A 70 -1.22 -9.49 14.14
N ARG A 71 -0.56 -8.66 13.33
CA ARG A 71 0.33 -7.60 13.79
C ARG A 71 -0.24 -6.18 13.68
N LEU A 72 -1.39 -6.01 12.99
CA LEU A 72 -1.97 -4.69 12.73
C LEU A 72 -2.26 -3.90 14.00
N GLN A 73 -2.90 -4.50 15.01
CA GLN A 73 -3.30 -3.78 16.24
C GLN A 73 -2.10 -3.17 16.96
N VAL A 74 -1.01 -3.92 17.08
CA VAL A 74 0.23 -3.42 17.70
C VAL A 74 0.81 -2.26 16.90
N LEU A 75 0.79 -2.33 15.57
CA LEU A 75 1.29 -1.27 14.68
C LEU A 75 0.42 -0.01 14.78
N LEU A 76 -0.90 -0.15 14.80
CA LEU A 76 -1.83 0.98 14.94
C LEU A 76 -1.62 1.68 16.29
N HIS A 77 -1.50 0.91 17.36
CA HIS A 77 -1.24 1.47 18.71
C HIS A 77 0.11 2.20 18.78
N LYS A 78 1.16 1.56 18.27
CA LYS A 78 2.53 2.08 18.33
C LYS A 78 2.72 3.36 17.49
N HIS A 79 2.19 3.36 16.26
CA HIS A 79 2.48 4.41 15.30
C HIS A 79 1.37 5.45 15.16
N GLN A 80 0.16 5.15 15.66
CA GLN A 80 -1.02 6.03 15.58
C GLN A 80 -1.14 6.70 14.20
N PRO A 81 -1.20 5.92 13.10
CA PRO A 81 -1.18 6.48 11.76
C PRO A 81 -2.41 7.33 11.46
N THR A 82 -2.25 8.33 10.61
CA THR A 82 -3.37 9.09 10.02
C THR A 82 -3.80 8.50 8.67
N LEU A 83 -2.92 7.69 8.05
CA LEU A 83 -3.18 6.95 6.82
C LEU A 83 -2.52 5.58 6.92
N VAL A 84 -3.25 4.54 6.51
CA VAL A 84 -2.75 3.16 6.41
C VAL A 84 -2.86 2.70 4.96
N GLY A 85 -1.74 2.35 4.35
CA GLY A 85 -1.69 1.63 3.08
C GLY A 85 -1.61 0.13 3.33
N ILE A 86 -2.55 -0.65 2.78
CA ILE A 86 -2.57 -2.11 2.91
C ILE A 86 -2.27 -2.71 1.54
N GLU A 87 -1.14 -3.40 1.43
CA GLU A 87 -0.66 -4.08 0.22
C GLU A 87 -0.37 -5.55 0.58
N LEU A 88 -1.40 -6.37 0.62
CA LEU A 88 -1.35 -7.79 1.00
C LEU A 88 -2.36 -8.61 0.18
N GLY A 89 -2.14 -9.91 0.11
CA GLY A 89 -3.01 -10.89 -0.54
C GLY A 89 -2.33 -11.66 -1.67
N GLY A 90 -1.27 -11.13 -2.26
CA GLY A 90 -0.50 -11.83 -3.29
C GLY A 90 0.03 -13.17 -2.80
N ASN A 91 0.61 -13.22 -1.60
CA ASN A 91 1.11 -14.47 -1.01
C ASN A 91 -0.01 -15.44 -0.62
N ASP A 92 -1.19 -14.94 -0.25
CA ASP A 92 -2.38 -15.80 -0.03
C ASP A 92 -2.71 -16.55 -1.31
N ALA A 93 -2.79 -15.85 -2.43
CA ALA A 93 -3.10 -16.44 -3.72
C ALA A 93 -2.00 -17.40 -4.20
N LEU A 94 -0.73 -17.04 -4.08
CA LEU A 94 0.41 -17.89 -4.44
C LEU A 94 0.44 -19.19 -3.64
N ARG A 95 -0.05 -19.17 -2.40
CA ARG A 95 -0.13 -20.34 -1.51
C ARG A 95 -1.46 -21.07 -1.58
N GLY A 96 -2.38 -20.63 -2.43
CA GLY A 96 -3.69 -21.27 -2.59
C GLY A 96 -4.61 -21.12 -1.39
N LEU A 97 -4.45 -20.06 -0.58
CA LEU A 97 -5.38 -19.80 0.53
C LEU A 97 -6.77 -19.43 -0.02
N PRO A 98 -7.85 -19.76 0.70
CA PRO A 98 -9.19 -19.43 0.25
C PRO A 98 -9.39 -17.92 0.04
N LEU A 99 -9.87 -17.52 -1.13
CA LEU A 99 -10.11 -16.10 -1.46
C LEU A 99 -11.08 -15.41 -0.49
N ALA A 100 -12.04 -16.16 0.05
CA ALA A 100 -12.95 -15.64 1.08
C ALA A 100 -12.20 -15.19 2.34
N ASN A 101 -11.21 -15.98 2.78
CA ASN A 101 -10.40 -15.63 3.95
C ASN A 101 -9.55 -14.38 3.68
N THR A 102 -8.96 -14.28 2.48
CA THR A 102 -8.20 -13.10 2.05
C THR A 102 -9.08 -11.86 2.09
N ARG A 103 -10.28 -11.93 1.49
CA ARG A 103 -11.25 -10.85 1.52
C ARG A 103 -11.62 -10.42 2.95
N ASP A 104 -11.96 -11.39 3.80
CA ASP A 104 -12.40 -11.11 5.17
C ASP A 104 -11.28 -10.52 6.03
N ASN A 105 -10.05 -10.98 5.84
CA ASN A 105 -8.88 -10.40 6.51
C ASN A 105 -8.62 -8.96 6.06
N LEU A 106 -8.68 -8.68 4.76
CA LEU A 106 -8.52 -7.32 4.23
C LEU A 106 -9.62 -6.40 4.76
N ALA A 107 -10.89 -6.83 4.69
CA ALA A 107 -12.03 -6.07 5.21
C ALA A 107 -11.89 -5.76 6.69
N TRP A 108 -11.44 -6.72 7.50
CA TRP A 108 -11.20 -6.55 8.92
C TRP A 108 -10.05 -5.56 9.18
N MET A 109 -8.93 -5.67 8.44
CA MET A 109 -7.80 -4.74 8.60
C MET A 109 -8.18 -3.31 8.25
N VAL A 110 -8.98 -3.12 7.21
CA VAL A 110 -9.53 -1.81 6.85
C VAL A 110 -10.41 -1.26 7.98
N GLU A 111 -11.35 -2.06 8.49
CA GLU A 111 -12.24 -1.67 9.58
C GLU A 111 -11.47 -1.26 10.84
N GLN A 112 -10.50 -2.07 11.26
CA GLN A 112 -9.69 -1.75 12.44
C GLN A 112 -8.87 -0.46 12.26
N SER A 113 -8.34 -0.23 11.08
CA SER A 113 -7.61 1.00 10.77
C SER A 113 -8.55 2.21 10.80
N GLN A 114 -9.74 2.11 10.19
CA GLN A 114 -10.75 3.17 10.23
C GLN A 114 -11.24 3.47 11.65
N ALA A 115 -11.36 2.45 12.51
CA ALA A 115 -11.78 2.61 13.90
C ALA A 115 -10.83 3.49 14.74
N THR A 116 -9.56 3.61 14.34
CA THR A 116 -8.59 4.54 14.94
C THR A 116 -8.69 5.97 14.42
N GLY A 117 -9.57 6.23 13.45
CA GLY A 117 -9.67 7.49 12.73
C GLY A 117 -8.69 7.64 11.55
N ALA A 118 -7.93 6.60 11.23
CA ALA A 118 -7.04 6.61 10.08
C ALA A 118 -7.83 6.49 8.76
N ARG A 119 -7.37 7.20 7.74
CA ARG A 119 -7.77 6.92 6.36
C ARG A 119 -7.06 5.66 5.88
N VAL A 120 -7.68 4.93 4.96
CA VAL A 120 -7.10 3.71 4.42
C VAL A 120 -7.02 3.78 2.90
N LEU A 121 -5.90 3.34 2.35
CA LEU A 121 -5.72 3.05 0.93
C LEU A 121 -5.49 1.55 0.78
N LEU A 122 -6.32 0.90 0.00
CA LEU A 122 -6.12 -0.50 -0.37
C LEU A 122 -5.33 -0.56 -1.68
N VAL A 123 -4.28 -1.38 -1.71
CA VAL A 123 -3.43 -1.59 -2.88
C VAL A 123 -3.64 -3.00 -3.39
N GLY A 124 -4.25 -3.09 -4.56
CA GLY A 124 -4.63 -4.35 -5.20
C GLY A 124 -3.51 -4.99 -5.99
N MET A 125 -3.67 -6.29 -6.21
CA MET A 125 -2.80 -7.14 -7.01
C MET A 125 -3.59 -7.93 -8.03
N GLN A 126 -2.92 -8.40 -9.06
CA GLN A 126 -3.45 -9.33 -10.04
C GLN A 126 -2.59 -10.58 -10.12
N MET A 127 -3.22 -11.71 -10.39
CA MET A 127 -2.52 -12.96 -10.62
C MET A 127 -2.23 -13.13 -12.11
N PRO A 128 -1.04 -13.69 -12.45
CA PRO A 128 -0.75 -14.03 -13.84
C PRO A 128 -1.78 -15.00 -14.44
N PRO A 129 -2.02 -14.94 -15.77
CA PRO A 129 -3.04 -15.77 -16.41
C PRO A 129 -2.85 -17.29 -16.27
N ASN A 130 -1.63 -17.74 -16.04
CA ASN A 130 -1.29 -19.16 -15.83
C ASN A 130 -1.85 -19.75 -14.52
N TYR A 131 -2.37 -18.93 -13.61
CA TYR A 131 -3.13 -19.35 -12.44
C TYR A 131 -4.61 -19.68 -12.73
N GLY A 132 -5.03 -19.54 -13.98
CA GLY A 132 -6.41 -19.71 -14.43
C GLY A 132 -7.18 -18.38 -14.46
N ALA A 133 -7.81 -18.11 -15.60
CA ALA A 133 -8.49 -16.84 -15.85
C ALA A 133 -9.62 -16.55 -14.83
N ASP A 134 -10.37 -17.58 -14.41
CA ASP A 134 -11.44 -17.41 -13.42
C ASP A 134 -10.88 -17.04 -12.04
N TYR A 135 -9.84 -17.73 -11.61
CA TYR A 135 -9.18 -17.46 -10.34
C TYR A 135 -8.56 -16.05 -10.33
N ALA A 136 -7.83 -15.67 -11.38
CA ALA A 136 -7.24 -14.34 -11.51
C ALA A 136 -8.30 -13.23 -11.45
N ARG A 137 -9.42 -13.41 -12.15
CA ARG A 137 -10.54 -12.46 -12.13
C ARG A 137 -11.16 -12.35 -10.74
N ARG A 138 -11.42 -13.46 -10.06
CA ARG A 138 -12.00 -13.49 -8.71
C ARG A 138 -11.04 -12.88 -7.67
N PHE A 139 -9.74 -13.13 -7.82
CA PHE A 139 -8.72 -12.52 -6.96
C PHE A 139 -8.69 -10.99 -7.12
N ALA A 140 -8.66 -10.46 -8.33
CA ALA A 140 -8.70 -9.02 -8.55
C ALA A 140 -10.00 -8.38 -8.02
N ALA A 141 -11.14 -9.03 -8.26
CA ALA A 141 -12.44 -8.53 -7.84
C ALA A 141 -12.63 -8.44 -6.32
N LEU A 142 -11.90 -9.21 -5.52
CA LEU A 142 -12.02 -9.13 -4.06
C LEU A 142 -11.55 -7.79 -3.51
N PHE A 143 -10.52 -7.18 -4.10
CA PHE A 143 -10.03 -5.85 -3.69
C PHE A 143 -11.07 -4.78 -3.99
N GLU A 144 -11.70 -4.83 -5.16
CA GLU A 144 -12.78 -3.92 -5.54
C GLU A 144 -13.98 -4.05 -4.59
N ALA A 145 -14.35 -5.30 -4.24
CA ALA A 145 -15.44 -5.57 -3.33
C ALA A 145 -15.18 -4.97 -1.93
N VAL A 146 -13.98 -5.19 -1.37
CA VAL A 146 -13.59 -4.63 -0.07
C VAL A 146 -13.56 -3.11 -0.11
N ALA A 147 -12.94 -2.52 -1.14
CA ALA A 147 -12.84 -1.06 -1.26
C ALA A 147 -14.23 -0.40 -1.36
N LYS A 148 -15.13 -0.99 -2.15
CA LYS A 148 -16.51 -0.52 -2.28
C LYS A 148 -17.30 -0.66 -0.98
N GLU A 149 -17.24 -1.81 -0.33
CA GLU A 149 -17.93 -2.10 0.94
C GLU A 149 -17.48 -1.14 2.04
N ARG A 150 -16.17 -0.92 2.16
CA ARG A 150 -15.56 -0.08 3.20
C ARG A 150 -15.46 1.39 2.83
N LYS A 151 -15.88 1.76 1.60
CA LYS A 151 -15.87 3.13 1.05
C LYS A 151 -14.48 3.77 1.14
N ILE A 152 -13.46 3.05 0.69
CA ILE A 152 -12.07 3.49 0.65
C ILE A 152 -11.54 3.54 -0.78
N PRO A 153 -10.52 4.36 -1.04
CA PRO A 153 -9.82 4.34 -2.33
C PRO A 153 -9.08 3.02 -2.53
N LEU A 154 -8.96 2.65 -3.80
CA LEU A 154 -8.25 1.46 -4.27
C LEU A 154 -7.24 1.85 -5.34
N VAL A 155 -6.02 1.36 -5.22
CA VAL A 155 -5.10 1.18 -6.35
C VAL A 155 -5.42 -0.19 -6.96
N PRO A 156 -6.00 -0.29 -8.15
CA PRO A 156 -6.48 -1.59 -8.66
C PRO A 156 -5.38 -2.60 -8.88
N PHE A 157 -4.20 -2.14 -9.31
CA PHE A 157 -3.06 -2.98 -9.60
C PHE A 157 -1.73 -2.25 -9.35
N LEU A 158 -0.99 -2.65 -8.32
CA LEU A 158 0.29 -2.04 -7.97
C LEU A 158 1.32 -2.10 -9.12
N LEU A 159 1.32 -3.19 -9.88
CA LEU A 159 2.28 -3.46 -10.96
C LEU A 159 1.76 -3.05 -12.35
N GLN A 160 0.77 -2.17 -12.43
CA GLN A 160 0.26 -1.67 -13.69
C GLN A 160 1.35 -0.95 -14.50
N GLY A 161 1.47 -1.30 -15.78
CA GLY A 161 2.52 -0.78 -16.67
C GLY A 161 3.89 -1.44 -16.45
N ILE A 162 3.98 -2.42 -15.53
CA ILE A 162 5.18 -3.20 -15.24
C ILE A 162 4.94 -4.65 -15.66
N ALA A 163 3.99 -5.33 -15.01
CA ALA A 163 3.67 -6.72 -15.28
C ALA A 163 2.84 -6.91 -16.57
N ASP A 164 2.09 -5.93 -16.97
CA ASP A 164 1.27 -5.85 -18.17
C ASP A 164 1.86 -4.94 -19.25
N GLY A 165 3.12 -4.52 -19.09
CA GLY A 165 3.85 -3.69 -20.03
C GLY A 165 4.38 -4.49 -21.24
N PRO A 166 5.06 -3.81 -22.19
CA PRO A 166 5.55 -4.44 -23.43
C PRO A 166 6.70 -5.42 -23.22
N ASP A 167 7.50 -5.25 -22.17
CA ASP A 167 8.61 -6.14 -21.81
C ASP A 167 8.67 -6.34 -20.28
N PRO A 168 7.75 -7.14 -19.73
CA PRO A 168 7.72 -7.37 -18.29
C PRO A 168 9.00 -8.00 -17.75
N ALA A 169 9.62 -8.91 -18.50
CA ALA A 169 10.81 -9.65 -18.04
C ALA A 169 11.99 -8.73 -17.73
N ALA A 170 12.14 -7.60 -18.44
CA ALA A 170 13.21 -6.64 -18.18
C ALA A 170 13.08 -5.93 -16.84
N LEU A 171 11.87 -5.84 -16.29
CA LEU A 171 11.56 -5.10 -15.06
C LEU A 171 11.46 -6.00 -13.82
N PHE A 172 11.57 -7.33 -13.98
CA PHE A 172 11.55 -8.28 -12.88
C PHE A 172 12.93 -8.87 -12.57
N GLN A 173 13.11 -9.25 -11.31
CA GLN A 173 14.25 -10.04 -10.86
C GLN A 173 14.20 -11.43 -11.52
N PRO A 174 15.29 -12.23 -11.44
CA PRO A 174 15.34 -13.54 -12.08
C PRO A 174 14.23 -14.51 -11.65
N ASP A 175 13.60 -14.26 -10.49
CA ASP A 175 12.46 -15.06 -10.00
C ASP A 175 11.14 -14.80 -10.74
N GLY A 176 11.09 -13.76 -11.56
CA GLY A 176 9.89 -13.37 -12.33
C GLY A 176 8.71 -12.89 -11.48
N ILE A 177 8.92 -12.64 -10.19
CA ILE A 177 7.89 -12.24 -9.22
C ILE A 177 8.15 -10.85 -8.69
N HIS A 178 9.39 -10.56 -8.31
CA HIS A 178 9.76 -9.32 -7.66
C HIS A 178 10.30 -8.29 -8.66
N PRO A 179 9.76 -7.07 -8.69
CA PRO A 179 10.26 -6.01 -9.55
C PRO A 179 11.71 -5.62 -9.19
N ARG A 180 12.46 -5.20 -10.21
CA ARG A 180 13.78 -4.58 -10.03
C ARG A 180 13.63 -3.13 -9.57
N ALA A 181 14.70 -2.52 -9.09
CA ALA A 181 14.70 -1.13 -8.61
C ALA A 181 14.15 -0.14 -9.65
N GLU A 182 14.42 -0.35 -10.94
CA GLU A 182 13.98 0.49 -12.05
C GLU A 182 12.45 0.54 -12.21
N ALA A 183 11.73 -0.47 -11.71
CA ALA A 183 10.27 -0.52 -11.77
C ALA A 183 9.59 0.24 -10.61
N HIS A 184 10.28 0.45 -9.49
CA HIS A 184 9.69 1.04 -8.28
C HIS A 184 9.20 2.49 -8.42
N PRO A 185 9.84 3.37 -9.23
CA PRO A 185 9.24 4.68 -9.53
C PRO A 185 7.85 4.57 -10.15
N ARG A 186 7.63 3.58 -11.04
CA ARG A 186 6.31 3.34 -11.64
C ARG A 186 5.31 2.80 -10.60
N MET A 187 5.74 1.91 -9.70
CA MET A 187 4.90 1.45 -8.60
C MET A 187 4.44 2.63 -7.72
N LEU A 188 5.35 3.55 -7.40
CA LEU A 188 4.99 4.76 -6.68
C LEU A 188 4.00 5.65 -7.44
N ASP A 189 4.14 5.75 -8.76
CA ASP A 189 3.21 6.53 -9.57
C ASP A 189 1.81 5.90 -9.64
N ASN A 190 1.70 4.59 -9.43
CA ASN A 190 0.42 3.88 -9.35
C ASN A 190 -0.30 4.12 -8.01
N VAL A 191 0.45 4.43 -6.95
CA VAL A 191 -0.06 4.69 -5.58
C VAL A 191 -0.38 6.16 -5.36
#